data_98b0746a13a995bafbcc413f9c8fa7ea
#
_entry.id   98b0746a13a995bafbcc413f9c8fa7ea
#
_cell.length_a   1.000
_cell.length_b   1.000
_cell.length_c   1.000
_cell.angle_alpha   90.00
_cell.angle_beta   90.00
_cell.angle_gamma   90.00
#
_symmetry.space_group_name_H-M   'P 1'
#
loop_
_entity.id
_entity.type
_entity.pdbx_description
1 polymer ?
#
loop_
_entity_poly.entity_id
_entity_poly.type
_entity_poly.pdbx_seq_one_letter_code
_entity_poly.pdbx_strand_id
1 'polypeptide(L)'
;MSIGRLKVITTALLAAAAAVMLVTPIGAANGGGAAFKLEGAWVAKVVEISTMQWSYTLSPDPSGRRAFINGHLDVGVSLPPPLGPIDLTSPLIGEIVMTGAATGVYNALWYGLRRTPYIPGTPSAEVVFIGIASGEFRFVGQGNLESTHTLKLYLPSQDADGDGIPDAGQTAAFVLPVTTIDTRLPSPR
;
A
#
# COMPACT_ATOMS: atom_id res chain seq x y z
N MET A 1 -11.63 -10.59 35.51
CA MET A 1 -10.84 -10.39 34.28
C MET A 1 -11.72 -9.74 33.25
N SER A 2 -11.31 -8.58 32.76
CA SER A 2 -12.15 -7.54 32.14
C SER A 2 -12.45 -7.80 30.67
N ILE A 3 -13.73 -8.03 30.36
CA ILE A 3 -14.29 -8.19 28.98
C ILE A 3 -14.47 -6.80 28.28
N GLY A 4 -14.05 -5.72 28.92
CA GLY A 4 -14.36 -4.35 28.48
C GLY A 4 -13.50 -3.77 27.36
N ARG A 5 -12.35 -4.35 27.04
CA ARG A 5 -11.42 -3.73 26.05
C ARG A 5 -11.61 -4.18 24.60
N LEU A 6 -12.35 -5.26 24.36
CA LEU A 6 -12.56 -5.78 23.00
C LEU A 6 -13.66 -5.02 22.22
N LYS A 7 -14.58 -4.35 22.92
CA LYS A 7 -15.70 -3.63 22.27
C LYS A 7 -15.30 -2.27 21.67
N VAL A 8 -14.21 -1.66 22.11
CA VAL A 8 -13.80 -0.32 21.64
C VAL A 8 -13.14 -0.37 20.27
N ILE A 9 -12.43 -1.46 19.96
CA ILE A 9 -11.70 -1.59 18.68
C ILE A 9 -12.65 -1.87 17.51
N THR A 10 -13.73 -2.62 17.76
CA THR A 10 -14.71 -2.97 16.72
C THR A 10 -15.57 -1.78 16.30
N THR A 11 -15.82 -0.84 17.20
CA THR A 11 -16.67 0.34 16.92
C THR A 11 -15.91 1.43 16.17
N ALA A 12 -14.61 1.54 16.35
CA ALA A 12 -13.77 2.52 15.63
C ALA A 12 -13.56 2.15 14.15
N LEU A 13 -13.54 0.86 13.81
CA LEU A 13 -13.41 0.41 12.42
C LEU A 13 -14.69 0.59 11.59
N LEU A 14 -15.87 0.58 12.21
CA LEU A 14 -17.14 0.78 11.48
C LEU A 14 -17.45 2.28 11.24
N ALA A 15 -16.89 3.20 12.01
CA ALA A 15 -17.15 4.63 11.85
C ALA A 15 -16.32 5.26 10.70
N ALA A 16 -15.21 4.64 10.29
CA ALA A 16 -14.37 5.14 9.19
C ALA A 16 -14.97 4.90 7.80
N ALA A 17 -15.92 3.97 7.67
CA ALA A 17 -16.52 3.62 6.38
C ALA A 17 -17.61 4.61 5.89
N ALA A 18 -18.03 5.57 6.70
CA ALA A 18 -19.14 6.48 6.38
C ALA A 18 -18.72 7.91 5.96
N ALA A 19 -17.43 8.25 5.95
CA ALA A 19 -16.95 9.61 5.65
C ALA A 19 -16.42 9.80 4.22
N VAL A 20 -16.62 8.84 3.31
CA VAL A 20 -16.24 8.97 1.90
C VAL A 20 -17.43 9.52 1.12
N MET A 21 -17.73 10.80 1.27
CA MET A 21 -18.55 11.54 0.31
C MET A 21 -18.21 13.03 0.35
N LEU A 22 -17.95 13.58 -0.84
CA LEU A 22 -17.81 14.97 -1.20
C LEU A 22 -16.38 15.52 -1.24
N VAL A 23 -15.58 14.97 -2.13
CA VAL A 23 -14.56 15.79 -2.78
C VAL A 23 -15.15 16.31 -4.09
N THR A 24 -15.60 17.58 -4.09
CA THR A 24 -15.96 18.28 -5.31
C THR A 24 -14.77 18.28 -6.28
N PRO A 25 -14.97 17.99 -7.57
CA PRO A 25 -13.90 18.11 -8.54
C PRO A 25 -13.50 19.59 -8.64
N ILE A 26 -12.34 19.93 -8.10
CA ILE A 26 -11.72 21.22 -8.37
C ILE A 26 -11.32 21.20 -9.84
N GLY A 27 -11.86 22.13 -10.59
CA GLY A 27 -11.75 22.23 -12.04
C GLY A 27 -10.32 22.09 -12.54
N ALA A 28 -10.18 21.35 -13.64
CA ALA A 28 -8.94 21.22 -14.39
C ALA A 28 -8.42 22.62 -14.75
N ALA A 29 -7.38 23.07 -14.08
CA ALA A 29 -6.64 24.25 -14.50
C ALA A 29 -5.87 23.87 -15.77
N ASN A 30 -6.37 24.35 -16.91
CA ASN A 30 -5.67 24.37 -18.19
C ASN A 30 -4.48 25.36 -18.04
N GLY A 31 -3.37 24.89 -17.49
CA GLY A 31 -2.09 25.59 -17.52
C GLY A 31 -1.11 24.67 -18.20
N GLY A 32 -0.45 25.15 -19.28
CA GLY A 32 0.67 24.47 -19.92
C GLY A 32 1.82 24.24 -18.94
N GLY A 33 1.64 23.29 -18.05
CA GLY A 33 2.59 22.90 -17.01
C GLY A 33 3.37 21.66 -17.44
N ALA A 34 4.59 21.55 -16.98
CA ALA A 34 5.42 20.37 -17.13
C ALA A 34 4.62 19.11 -16.81
N ALA A 35 4.64 18.15 -17.73
CA ALA A 35 3.97 16.87 -17.55
C ALA A 35 4.39 16.26 -16.19
N PHE A 36 3.44 15.74 -15.45
CA PHE A 36 3.72 15.03 -14.20
C PHE A 36 4.64 13.86 -14.47
N LYS A 37 5.70 13.72 -13.65
CA LYS A 37 6.71 12.68 -13.86
C LYS A 37 6.58 11.60 -12.80
N LEU A 38 6.44 10.36 -13.25
CA LEU A 38 6.52 9.15 -12.43
C LEU A 38 7.99 8.81 -12.14
N GLU A 39 8.67 9.64 -11.37
CA GLU A 39 10.06 9.41 -11.00
C GLU A 39 10.36 9.91 -9.59
N GLY A 40 11.43 9.39 -8.98
CA GLY A 40 11.98 9.87 -7.73
C GLY A 40 11.47 9.11 -6.50
N ALA A 41 11.84 9.62 -5.33
CA ALA A 41 11.48 9.05 -4.04
C ALA A 41 10.25 9.73 -3.46
N TRP A 42 9.38 8.96 -2.83
CA TRP A 42 8.09 9.38 -2.31
C TRP A 42 7.87 8.85 -0.90
N VAL A 43 7.12 9.57 -0.12
CA VAL A 43 6.60 9.12 1.19
C VAL A 43 5.08 9.21 1.15
N ALA A 44 4.42 8.08 1.32
CA ALA A 44 2.98 7.95 1.46
C ALA A 44 2.58 7.94 2.94
N LYS A 45 1.62 8.75 3.31
CA LYS A 45 1.02 8.78 4.65
C LYS A 45 -0.44 8.42 4.55
N VAL A 46 -0.86 7.44 5.36
CA VAL A 46 -2.26 7.03 5.43
C VAL A 46 -3.07 8.05 6.20
N VAL A 47 -4.18 8.48 5.62
CA VAL A 47 -5.04 9.52 6.22
C VAL A 47 -5.79 8.96 7.43
N GLU A 48 -6.32 7.75 7.32
CA GLU A 48 -7.14 7.10 8.35
C GLU A 48 -6.30 6.56 9.53
N ILE A 49 -5.01 6.27 9.29
CA ILE A 49 -4.09 5.67 10.26
C ILE A 49 -2.80 6.48 10.29
N SER A 50 -2.74 7.51 11.13
CA SER A 50 -1.63 8.47 11.16
C SER A 50 -0.25 7.87 11.46
N THR A 51 -0.20 6.67 12.05
CA THR A 51 1.05 5.93 12.32
C THR A 51 1.48 5.03 11.17
N MET A 52 0.66 4.86 10.13
CA MET A 52 0.97 4.03 9.00
C MET A 52 1.51 4.88 7.85
N GLN A 53 2.69 4.55 7.41
CA GLN A 53 3.34 5.20 6.28
C GLN A 53 4.22 4.21 5.52
N TRP A 54 4.56 4.55 4.30
CA TRP A 54 5.58 3.84 3.53
C TRP A 54 6.38 4.80 2.66
N SER A 55 7.56 4.38 2.32
CA SER A 55 8.43 5.08 1.36
C SER A 55 8.63 4.22 0.14
N TYR A 56 8.71 4.84 -1.02
CA TYR A 56 8.94 4.14 -2.27
C TYR A 56 9.67 5.01 -3.28
N THR A 57 10.29 4.35 -4.25
CA THR A 57 10.88 4.99 -5.41
C THR A 57 10.12 4.59 -6.66
N LEU A 58 9.98 5.53 -7.57
CA LEU A 58 9.43 5.32 -8.90
C LEU A 58 10.56 5.41 -9.92
N SER A 59 10.70 4.33 -10.71
CA SER A 59 11.64 4.24 -11.82
C SER A 59 10.84 4.15 -13.11
N PRO A 60 10.73 5.26 -13.89
CA PRO A 60 9.91 5.29 -15.08
C PRO A 60 10.49 4.42 -16.20
N ASP A 61 9.62 3.87 -17.01
CA ASP A 61 9.97 3.28 -18.30
C ASP A 61 10.29 4.36 -19.32
N PRO A 62 10.85 4.04 -20.50
CA PRO A 62 11.16 5.01 -21.55
C PRO A 62 9.94 5.81 -22.06
N SER A 63 8.72 5.30 -21.91
CA SER A 63 7.50 6.01 -22.30
C SER A 63 7.12 7.11 -21.31
N GLY A 64 7.61 7.03 -20.07
CA GLY A 64 7.22 7.88 -18.95
C GLY A 64 5.79 7.68 -18.48
N ARG A 65 5.06 6.69 -19.03
CA ARG A 65 3.67 6.37 -18.67
C ARG A 65 3.56 5.23 -17.68
N ARG A 66 4.64 4.49 -17.48
CA ARG A 66 4.75 3.42 -16.49
C ARG A 66 5.95 3.69 -15.61
N ALA A 67 5.88 3.22 -14.38
CA ALA A 67 7.04 3.19 -13.51
C ALA A 67 6.98 1.95 -12.61
N PHE A 68 8.14 1.40 -12.31
CA PHE A 68 8.28 0.37 -11.29
C PHE A 68 8.29 1.02 -9.91
N ILE A 69 7.58 0.38 -8.98
CA ILE A 69 7.56 0.72 -7.57
C ILE A 69 8.56 -0.18 -6.86
N ASN A 70 9.46 0.44 -6.09
CA ASN A 70 10.28 -0.26 -5.11
C ASN A 70 10.21 0.51 -3.81
N GLY A 71 9.71 -0.11 -2.75
CA GLY A 71 9.45 0.58 -1.51
C GLY A 71 9.55 -0.30 -0.30
N HIS A 72 9.28 0.31 0.85
CA HIS A 72 9.19 -0.36 2.13
C HIS A 72 7.94 0.13 2.86
N LEU A 73 7.14 -0.83 3.32
CA LEU A 73 5.95 -0.57 4.11
C LEU A 73 6.30 -0.76 5.58
N ASP A 74 6.21 0.31 6.34
CA ASP A 74 6.31 0.25 7.79
C ASP A 74 4.91 0.05 8.38
N VAL A 75 4.61 -1.17 8.78
CA VAL A 75 3.31 -1.54 9.36
C VAL A 75 3.46 -1.60 10.87
N GLY A 76 3.26 -0.47 11.54
CA GLY A 76 3.21 -0.39 13.00
C GLY A 76 1.91 -0.92 13.63
N VAL A 77 1.16 -1.79 12.93
CA VAL A 77 -0.13 -2.31 13.40
C VAL A 77 -0.07 -3.81 13.71
N SER A 78 -0.66 -4.18 14.82
CA SER A 78 -0.93 -5.58 15.13
C SER A 78 -2.14 -6.03 14.32
N LEU A 79 -1.95 -6.99 13.43
CA LEU A 79 -3.02 -7.56 12.61
C LEU A 79 -3.85 -8.56 13.40
N PRO A 80 -5.17 -8.62 13.17
CA PRO A 80 -6.03 -9.59 13.84
C PRO A 80 -5.78 -11.02 13.33
N PRO A 81 -6.11 -12.07 14.13
CA PRO A 81 -6.14 -13.43 13.63
C PRO A 81 -7.01 -13.53 12.36
N PRO A 82 -6.66 -14.39 11.39
CA PRO A 82 -5.58 -15.41 11.41
C PRO A 82 -4.19 -14.90 11.03
N LEU A 83 -4.03 -13.62 10.66
CA LEU A 83 -2.76 -13.07 10.16
C LEU A 83 -1.68 -13.01 11.25
N GLY A 84 -2.06 -12.81 12.51
CA GLY A 84 -1.15 -12.84 13.66
C GLY A 84 -0.10 -11.73 13.66
N PRO A 85 0.85 -11.81 14.60
CA PRO A 85 1.94 -10.83 14.68
C PRO A 85 2.91 -11.00 13.52
N ILE A 86 3.40 -9.88 13.02
CA ILE A 86 4.51 -9.80 12.06
C ILE A 86 5.68 -9.06 12.71
N ASP A 87 6.89 -9.44 12.35
CA ASP A 87 8.11 -8.79 12.84
C ASP A 87 8.69 -7.80 11.84
N LEU A 88 8.44 -8.05 10.55
CA LEU A 88 8.93 -7.21 9.45
C LEU A 88 8.08 -7.42 8.20
N THR A 89 8.25 -6.53 7.23
CA THR A 89 7.71 -6.70 5.88
C THR A 89 8.84 -6.86 4.87
N SER A 90 8.56 -7.56 3.77
CA SER A 90 9.47 -7.53 2.61
C SER A 90 9.47 -6.15 1.97
N PRO A 91 10.40 -5.86 1.05
CA PRO A 91 10.22 -4.75 0.12
C PRO A 91 8.87 -4.84 -0.60
N LEU A 92 8.28 -3.67 -0.85
CA LEU A 92 7.10 -3.50 -1.69
C LEU A 92 7.58 -3.35 -3.13
N ILE A 93 7.10 -4.21 -4.01
CA ILE A 93 7.42 -4.17 -5.44
C ILE A 93 6.15 -4.07 -6.27
N GLY A 94 6.17 -3.32 -7.36
CA GLY A 94 4.97 -3.16 -8.16
C GLY A 94 5.14 -2.28 -9.37
N GLU A 95 4.02 -1.94 -9.97
CA GLU A 95 3.92 -1.12 -11.15
C GLU A 95 2.85 -0.04 -10.98
N ILE A 96 3.12 1.12 -11.53
CA ILE A 96 2.21 2.25 -11.64
C ILE A 96 2.04 2.61 -13.11
N VAL A 97 0.82 2.88 -13.56
CA VAL A 97 0.49 3.18 -14.96
C VAL A 97 -0.38 4.43 -15.03
N MET A 98 0.03 5.40 -15.83
CA MET A 98 -0.78 6.58 -16.14
C MET A 98 -1.95 6.21 -17.05
N THR A 99 -3.16 6.46 -16.59
CA THR A 99 -4.41 6.31 -17.36
C THR A 99 -4.90 7.64 -17.94
N GLY A 100 -4.42 8.76 -17.42
CA GLY A 100 -4.71 10.11 -17.88
C GLY A 100 -3.49 11.03 -17.76
N ALA A 101 -3.71 12.34 -17.96
CA ALA A 101 -2.64 13.34 -17.85
C ALA A 101 -2.12 13.49 -16.40
N ALA A 102 -2.99 13.31 -15.41
CA ALA A 102 -2.67 13.46 -13.99
C ALA A 102 -3.21 12.31 -13.13
N THR A 103 -3.69 11.23 -13.73
CA THR A 103 -4.30 10.09 -13.05
C THR A 103 -3.68 8.80 -13.50
N GLY A 104 -3.74 7.80 -12.66
CA GLY A 104 -3.27 6.45 -12.99
C GLY A 104 -3.76 5.40 -12.01
N VAL A 105 -3.29 4.19 -12.24
CA VAL A 105 -3.54 3.01 -11.42
C VAL A 105 -2.22 2.38 -11.02
N TYR A 106 -2.25 1.60 -9.97
CA TYR A 106 -1.07 0.85 -9.54
C TYR A 106 -1.46 -0.49 -8.93
N ASN A 107 -0.49 -1.38 -8.90
CA ASN A 107 -0.55 -2.65 -8.21
C ASN A 107 0.82 -2.96 -7.61
N ALA A 108 0.84 -3.39 -6.35
CA ALA A 108 2.07 -3.71 -5.65
C ALA A 108 1.89 -4.91 -4.72
N LEU A 109 2.96 -5.68 -4.57
CA LEU A 109 3.06 -6.90 -3.79
C LEU A 109 4.08 -6.72 -2.66
N TRP A 110 3.79 -7.26 -1.48
CA TRP A 110 4.73 -7.41 -0.36
C TRP A 110 4.34 -8.59 0.51
N TYR A 111 5.24 -9.01 1.42
CA TYR A 111 4.98 -10.09 2.35
C TYR A 111 5.11 -9.59 3.79
N GLY A 112 4.20 -10.04 4.66
CA GLY A 112 4.38 -9.96 6.10
C GLY A 112 5.17 -11.16 6.57
N LEU A 113 6.21 -10.91 7.37
CA LEU A 113 7.20 -11.91 7.75
C LEU A 113 7.26 -12.03 9.27
N ARG A 114 7.44 -13.26 9.77
CA ARG A 114 7.76 -13.58 11.15
C ARG A 114 9.14 -14.18 11.22
N ARG A 115 9.97 -13.69 12.13
CA ARG A 115 11.29 -14.26 12.34
C ARG A 115 11.18 -15.66 12.91
N THR A 116 12.02 -16.55 12.40
CA THR A 116 12.21 -17.90 12.94
C THR A 116 13.52 -17.98 13.70
N PRO A 117 13.65 -18.89 14.69
CA PRO A 117 14.95 -19.14 15.33
C PRO A 117 16.00 -19.49 14.26
N TYR A 118 17.20 -18.95 14.44
CA TYR A 118 18.29 -19.26 13.52
C TYR A 118 18.66 -20.75 13.60
N ILE A 119 18.48 -21.45 12.49
CA ILE A 119 18.94 -22.83 12.27
C ILE A 119 19.71 -22.82 10.94
N PRO A 120 21.00 -23.26 10.93
CA PRO A 120 21.77 -23.28 9.69
C PRO A 120 21.06 -24.06 8.58
N GLY A 121 20.95 -23.47 7.40
CA GLY A 121 20.31 -24.09 6.24
C GLY A 121 18.79 -23.93 6.18
N THR A 122 18.15 -23.24 7.13
CA THR A 122 16.72 -22.93 7.08
C THR A 122 16.49 -21.43 6.88
N PRO A 123 15.33 -21.01 6.31
CA PRO A 123 14.96 -19.60 6.24
C PRO A 123 14.93 -18.96 7.63
N SER A 124 15.39 -17.73 7.75
CA SER A 124 15.37 -16.94 8.98
C SER A 124 14.04 -16.24 9.24
N ALA A 125 13.09 -16.38 8.34
CA ALA A 125 11.74 -15.85 8.47
C ALA A 125 10.75 -16.73 7.69
N GLU A 126 9.49 -16.73 8.14
CA GLU A 126 8.37 -17.35 7.46
C GLU A 126 7.41 -16.29 6.94
N VAL A 127 6.75 -16.53 5.82
CA VAL A 127 5.68 -15.68 5.30
C VAL A 127 4.43 -15.91 6.13
N VAL A 128 3.89 -14.83 6.71
CA VAL A 128 2.64 -14.85 7.49
C VAL A 128 1.45 -14.46 6.62
N PHE A 129 1.67 -13.54 5.68
CA PHE A 129 0.68 -13.18 4.68
C PHE A 129 1.35 -12.68 3.40
N ILE A 130 0.58 -12.75 2.32
CA ILE A 130 0.88 -12.13 1.02
C ILE A 130 -0.01 -10.89 0.92
N GLY A 131 0.59 -9.72 0.76
CA GLY A 131 -0.10 -8.45 0.67
C GLY A 131 -0.14 -7.93 -0.75
N ILE A 132 -1.32 -7.51 -1.22
CA ILE A 132 -1.51 -6.82 -2.49
C ILE A 132 -2.12 -5.46 -2.20
N ALA A 133 -1.47 -4.38 -2.67
CA ALA A 133 -2.03 -3.04 -2.71
C ALA A 133 -2.40 -2.71 -4.14
N SER A 134 -3.64 -2.31 -4.37
CA SER A 134 -4.08 -1.85 -5.68
C SER A 134 -4.97 -0.63 -5.53
N GLY A 135 -4.99 0.23 -6.53
CA GLY A 135 -5.84 1.40 -6.48
C GLY A 135 -5.59 2.41 -7.57
N GLU A 136 -6.16 3.59 -7.36
CA GLU A 136 -6.07 4.73 -8.25
C GLU A 136 -5.32 5.87 -7.57
N PHE A 137 -4.66 6.69 -8.35
CA PHE A 137 -4.01 7.90 -7.88
C PHE A 137 -4.28 9.08 -8.79
N ARG A 138 -4.11 10.28 -8.22
CA ARG A 138 -4.08 11.54 -8.96
C ARG A 138 -2.97 12.45 -8.47
N PHE A 139 -2.33 13.17 -9.35
CA PHE A 139 -1.42 14.25 -8.99
C PHE A 139 -2.21 15.47 -8.48
N VAL A 140 -1.78 16.00 -7.33
CA VAL A 140 -2.34 17.20 -6.69
C VAL A 140 -1.23 18.25 -6.62
N GLY A 141 -0.94 18.90 -7.76
CA GLY A 141 0.22 19.77 -7.88
C GLY A 141 1.53 19.03 -8.18
N GLN A 142 2.65 19.74 -8.20
CA GLN A 142 3.94 19.23 -8.71
C GLN A 142 4.73 18.31 -7.77
N GLY A 143 4.24 17.97 -6.64
CA GLY A 143 5.01 17.17 -5.68
C GLY A 143 4.17 16.28 -4.81
N ASN A 144 2.86 16.22 -5.06
CA ASN A 144 1.96 15.42 -4.26
C ASN A 144 1.08 14.52 -5.12
N LEU A 145 0.77 13.36 -4.58
CA LEU A 145 -0.21 12.41 -5.07
C LEU A 145 -1.28 12.22 -3.99
N GLU A 146 -2.51 12.07 -4.40
CA GLU A 146 -3.56 11.46 -3.58
C GLU A 146 -3.89 10.10 -4.18
N SER A 147 -3.95 9.08 -3.35
CA SER A 147 -4.26 7.72 -3.79
C SER A 147 -5.32 7.09 -2.93
N THR A 148 -6.18 6.30 -3.56
CA THR A 148 -7.15 5.44 -2.88
C THR A 148 -6.70 4.00 -3.09
N HIS A 149 -6.47 3.30 -1.99
CA HIS A 149 -5.92 1.95 -2.01
C HIS A 149 -6.91 0.94 -1.47
N THR A 150 -6.82 -0.28 -2.00
CA THR A 150 -7.35 -1.47 -1.35
C THR A 150 -6.18 -2.37 -1.01
N LEU A 151 -5.91 -2.51 0.28
CA LEU A 151 -4.92 -3.45 0.79
C LEU A 151 -5.61 -4.78 1.01
N LYS A 152 -5.16 -5.83 0.34
CA LYS A 152 -5.67 -7.20 0.47
C LYS A 152 -4.58 -8.07 1.04
N LEU A 153 -4.87 -8.78 2.14
CA LEU A 153 -3.95 -9.69 2.78
C LEU A 153 -4.47 -11.11 2.63
N TYR A 154 -3.64 -11.99 2.10
CA TYR A 154 -3.94 -13.39 1.83
C TYR A 154 -3.08 -14.28 2.72
N LEU A 155 -3.59 -15.43 3.09
CA LEU A 155 -2.80 -16.45 3.80
C LEU A 155 -1.83 -17.14 2.81
N PRO A 156 -0.66 -17.59 3.27
CA PRO A 156 0.28 -18.33 2.40
C PRO A 156 -0.33 -19.59 1.77
N SER A 157 -1.31 -20.21 2.44
CA SER A 157 -2.04 -21.37 1.89
C SER A 157 -2.94 -21.07 0.68
N GLN A 158 -3.07 -19.80 0.32
CA GLN A 158 -3.83 -19.33 -0.85
C GLN A 158 -2.93 -19.11 -2.09
N ASP A 159 -1.70 -19.53 -1.99
CA ASP A 159 -0.67 -19.61 -3.03
C ASP A 159 -0.24 -21.09 -3.12
N ALA A 160 -1.03 -21.91 -3.81
CA ALA A 160 -0.84 -23.36 -3.82
C ALA A 160 0.26 -23.80 -4.79
N ASP A 161 0.54 -23.00 -5.82
CA ASP A 161 1.62 -23.27 -6.78
C ASP A 161 2.98 -22.73 -6.31
N GLY A 162 3.00 -21.89 -5.26
CA GLY A 162 4.21 -21.40 -4.61
C GLY A 162 4.95 -20.32 -5.41
N ASP A 163 4.26 -19.61 -6.29
CA ASP A 163 4.85 -18.52 -7.08
C ASP A 163 4.95 -17.20 -6.31
N GLY A 164 4.41 -17.15 -5.08
CA GLY A 164 4.41 -15.99 -4.20
C GLY A 164 3.22 -15.05 -4.44
N ILE A 165 2.28 -15.41 -5.28
CA ILE A 165 1.07 -14.64 -5.59
C ILE A 165 -0.16 -15.47 -5.23
N PRO A 166 -1.20 -14.90 -4.60
CA PRO A 166 -2.41 -15.67 -4.32
C PRO A 166 -3.06 -16.18 -5.60
N ASP A 167 -3.46 -17.46 -5.60
CA ASP A 167 -4.11 -18.09 -6.74
C ASP A 167 -5.37 -17.32 -7.18
N ALA A 168 -5.67 -17.40 -8.46
CA ALA A 168 -6.85 -16.74 -9.04
C ALA A 168 -8.14 -17.20 -8.35
N GLY A 169 -9.01 -16.26 -7.99
CA GLY A 169 -10.29 -16.54 -7.35
C GLY A 169 -10.24 -16.66 -5.82
N GLN A 170 -9.06 -16.56 -5.21
CA GLN A 170 -8.94 -16.56 -3.75
C GLN A 170 -9.56 -15.30 -3.14
N THR A 171 -10.19 -15.48 -1.97
CA THR A 171 -10.75 -14.38 -1.19
C THR A 171 -9.73 -13.95 -0.14
N ALA A 172 -9.38 -12.65 -0.12
CA ALA A 172 -8.47 -12.13 0.88
C ALA A 172 -8.98 -12.37 2.31
N ALA A 173 -8.09 -12.79 3.20
CA ALA A 173 -8.40 -12.97 4.62
C ALA A 173 -8.69 -11.64 5.32
N PHE A 174 -8.12 -10.55 4.79
CA PHE A 174 -8.35 -9.19 5.29
C PHE A 174 -8.32 -8.20 4.14
N VAL A 175 -9.24 -7.22 4.17
CA VAL A 175 -9.34 -6.14 3.19
C VAL A 175 -9.43 -4.81 3.92
N LEU A 176 -8.53 -3.88 3.61
CA LEU A 176 -8.49 -2.55 4.20
C LEU A 176 -8.47 -1.49 3.09
N PRO A 177 -9.54 -0.71 2.92
CA PRO A 177 -9.49 0.50 2.12
C PRO A 177 -8.76 1.60 2.89
N VAL A 178 -7.83 2.29 2.23
CA VAL A 178 -7.09 3.42 2.80
C VAL A 178 -6.90 4.50 1.76
N THR A 179 -6.76 5.74 2.22
CA THR A 179 -6.39 6.89 1.39
C THR A 179 -5.01 7.35 1.81
N THR A 180 -4.17 7.73 0.84
CA THR A 180 -2.87 8.32 1.16
C THR A 180 -2.69 9.68 0.53
N ILE A 181 -1.85 10.46 1.20
CA ILE A 181 -1.24 11.66 0.66
C ILE A 181 0.25 11.36 0.51
N ASP A 182 0.71 11.32 -0.72
CA ASP A 182 2.08 10.98 -1.05
C ASP A 182 2.83 12.26 -1.41
N THR A 183 3.97 12.46 -0.80
CA THR A 183 4.82 13.63 -1.01
C THR A 183 6.14 13.20 -1.64
N ARG A 184 6.51 13.83 -2.74
CA ARG A 184 7.79 13.61 -3.40
C ARG A 184 8.91 14.25 -2.59
N LEU A 185 9.97 13.52 -2.36
CA LEU A 185 11.19 14.07 -1.77
C LEU A 185 11.91 14.98 -2.76
N PRO A 186 12.48 16.11 -2.30
CA PRO A 186 13.28 16.97 -3.16
C PRO A 186 14.49 16.22 -3.69
N SER A 187 14.82 16.45 -4.97
CA SER A 187 16.07 15.91 -5.53
C SER A 187 17.28 16.50 -4.80
N PRO A 188 18.34 15.72 -4.56
CA PRO A 188 19.60 16.25 -4.06
C PRO A 188 20.08 17.38 -4.96
N ARG A 189 20.59 18.44 -4.38
CA ARG A 189 21.22 19.56 -5.08
C ARG A 189 22.68 19.26 -5.32
#